data_c95029b8535cf4385514941042abe040
#
_entry.id   c95029b8535cf4385514941042abe040
#
_cell.length_a   1.000
_cell.length_b   1.000
_cell.length_c   1.000
_cell.angle_alpha   90.00
_cell.angle_beta   90.00
_cell.angle_gamma   90.00
#
_symmetry.space_group_name_H-M   'P 1'
#
loop_
_entity.id
_entity.type
_entity.pdbx_description
1 polymer ?
#
loop_
_entity_poly.entity_id
_entity_poly.type
_entity_poly.pdbx_seq_one_letter_code
_entity_poly.pdbx_strand_id
1 'polypeptide(L)'
;FTGSQVIPSDIGTDAKRNFSDAVRVAATADIAESVVVFNGKILRGNRTKKFRESDFDAFECVGMPPLGKIEKDIKLTGEQIKRKNRKPKLFNSLETDVSLIKVHPGFETVRLEKLIDSGIKGLVMEGYGSGNIPTERRNLVKVVQSATDRGIPVVITTQCALGASWVY
;
A
#
# COMPACT_ATOMS: atom_id res chain seq x y z
N PHE A 1 5.92 11.58 5.14
CA PHE A 1 5.93 11.79 3.68
C PHE A 1 4.86 12.80 3.30
N THR A 2 5.10 13.58 2.24
CA THR A 2 4.14 14.49 1.64
C THR A 2 4.50 14.77 0.19
N GLY A 3 3.69 15.56 -0.49
CA GLY A 3 3.85 16.01 -1.87
C GLY A 3 2.79 17.03 -2.23
N SER A 4 2.59 17.27 -3.51
CA SER A 4 1.54 18.17 -4.00
C SER A 4 0.91 17.66 -5.30
N GLN A 5 -0.33 18.06 -5.56
CA GLN A 5 -1.00 17.82 -6.84
C GLN A 5 -0.52 18.84 -7.89
N VAL A 6 -0.34 20.06 -7.45
CA VAL A 6 0.15 21.15 -8.30
C VAL A 6 1.60 21.43 -7.92
N ILE A 7 2.46 21.56 -8.92
CA ILE A 7 3.90 21.78 -8.69
C ILE A 7 4.14 23.05 -7.88
N PRO A 8 5.19 23.12 -7.03
CA PRO A 8 5.37 24.23 -6.08
C PRO A 8 5.50 25.61 -6.70
N SER A 9 5.90 25.70 -7.98
CA SER A 9 6.06 26.96 -8.71
C SER A 9 4.75 27.54 -9.23
N ASP A 10 3.70 26.75 -9.31
CA ASP A 10 2.45 27.15 -9.96
C ASP A 10 1.50 27.85 -9.00
N ILE A 11 0.66 28.72 -9.58
CA ILE A 11 -0.40 29.41 -8.84
C ILE A 11 -1.44 28.37 -8.36
N GLY A 12 -1.85 28.47 -7.11
CA GLY A 12 -2.84 27.56 -6.50
C GLY A 12 -2.24 26.24 -6.00
N THR A 13 -0.92 26.11 -5.96
CA THR A 13 -0.24 24.93 -5.43
C THR A 13 -0.63 24.63 -3.98
N ASP A 14 -0.88 23.34 -3.70
CA ASP A 14 -1.09 22.78 -2.36
C ASP A 14 0.24 22.45 -1.64
N ALA A 15 1.37 22.60 -2.31
CA ALA A 15 2.68 22.19 -1.80
C ALA A 15 3.05 22.84 -0.45
N LYS A 16 2.85 24.14 -0.32
CA LYS A 16 3.21 24.88 0.91
C LYS A 16 2.41 24.40 2.12
N ARG A 17 1.11 24.18 1.92
CA ARG A 17 0.22 23.69 2.98
C ARG A 17 0.60 22.26 3.36
N ASN A 18 0.70 21.37 2.41
CA ASN A 18 1.04 19.98 2.66
C ASN A 18 2.40 19.83 3.35
N PHE A 19 3.40 20.61 2.94
CA PHE A 19 4.71 20.61 3.56
C PHE A 19 4.66 21.12 5.01
N SER A 20 4.01 22.27 5.26
CA SER A 20 3.86 22.83 6.60
C SER A 20 3.14 21.87 7.54
N ASP A 21 2.05 21.26 7.08
CA ASP A 21 1.29 20.27 7.83
C ASP A 21 2.12 19.01 8.14
N ALA A 22 2.92 18.53 7.18
CA ALA A 22 3.80 17.38 7.39
C ALA A 22 4.88 17.67 8.45
N VAL A 23 5.48 18.85 8.42
CA VAL A 23 6.47 19.27 9.43
C VAL A 23 5.81 19.37 10.82
N ARG A 24 4.63 19.98 10.92
CA ARG A 24 3.88 20.06 12.18
C ARG A 24 3.59 18.68 12.76
N VAL A 25 3.10 17.73 11.94
CA VAL A 25 2.83 16.36 12.37
C VAL A 25 4.11 15.68 12.83
N ALA A 26 5.19 15.79 12.07
CA ALA A 26 6.46 15.17 12.43
C ALA A 26 7.03 15.69 13.76
N ALA A 27 6.86 16.99 14.01
CA ALA A 27 7.40 17.64 15.20
C ALA A 27 6.54 17.40 16.46
N THR A 28 5.21 17.39 16.34
CA THR A 28 4.33 17.50 17.50
C THR A 28 3.39 16.31 17.72
N ALA A 29 3.09 15.52 16.70
CA ALA A 29 2.16 14.40 16.85
C ALA A 29 2.80 13.19 17.54
N ASP A 30 2.06 12.56 18.46
CA ASP A 30 2.48 11.30 19.10
C ASP A 30 2.19 10.11 18.18
N ILE A 31 2.99 10.00 17.12
CA ILE A 31 2.89 8.95 16.10
C ILE A 31 4.26 8.31 15.93
N ALA A 32 4.33 6.98 16.07
CA ALA A 32 5.53 6.15 15.83
C ALA A 32 5.35 5.31 14.56
N GLU A 33 4.82 5.90 13.51
CA GLU A 33 4.57 5.25 12.21
C GLU A 33 5.08 6.13 11.07
N SER A 34 5.37 5.51 9.94
CA SER A 34 5.50 6.26 8.68
C SER A 34 4.11 6.67 8.20
N VAL A 35 3.90 7.96 8.01
CA VAL A 35 2.62 8.52 7.59
C VAL A 35 2.76 9.36 6.32
N VAL A 36 1.68 9.44 5.56
CA VAL A 36 1.51 10.41 4.48
C VAL A 36 0.61 11.52 5.00
N VAL A 37 1.09 12.76 4.91
CA VAL A 37 0.31 13.96 5.26
C VAL A 37 -0.05 14.66 3.96
N PHE A 38 -1.33 14.73 3.66
CA PHE A 38 -1.80 15.29 2.39
C PHE A 38 -3.21 15.85 2.54
N ASN A 39 -3.46 17.03 1.99
CA ASN A 39 -4.74 17.72 2.03
C ASN A 39 -5.39 17.76 3.44
N GLY A 40 -4.60 18.05 4.48
CA GLY A 40 -5.07 18.12 5.87
C GLY A 40 -5.42 16.76 6.49
N LYS A 41 -5.05 15.64 5.86
CA LYS A 41 -5.23 14.28 6.41
C LYS A 41 -3.90 13.70 6.85
N ILE A 42 -3.92 12.88 7.88
CA ILE A 42 -2.80 12.06 8.34
C ILE A 42 -3.15 10.61 8.02
N LEU A 43 -2.47 10.03 7.05
CA LEU A 43 -2.76 8.71 6.51
C LEU A 43 -1.66 7.72 6.92
N ARG A 44 -2.02 6.49 7.29
CA ARG A 44 -1.04 5.43 7.58
C ARG A 44 -0.29 5.05 6.30
N GLY A 45 1.04 5.17 6.30
CA GLY A 45 1.84 5.09 5.08
C GLY A 45 1.68 3.78 4.30
N ASN A 46 1.67 2.63 5.00
CA ASN A 46 1.50 1.31 4.38
C ASN A 46 0.04 0.98 3.99
N ARG A 47 -0.90 1.89 4.22
CA ARG A 47 -2.31 1.78 3.84
C ARG A 47 -2.74 2.89 2.88
N THR A 48 -1.84 3.79 2.53
CA THR A 48 -2.15 4.95 1.68
C THR A 48 -2.04 4.56 0.21
N LYS A 49 -3.08 4.91 -0.54
CA LYS A 49 -3.12 4.78 -2.00
C LYS A 49 -3.59 6.08 -2.62
N LYS A 50 -3.05 6.43 -3.79
CA LYS A 50 -3.58 7.52 -4.61
C LYS A 50 -4.83 7.02 -5.34
N PHE A 51 -5.98 7.60 -5.00
CA PHE A 51 -7.28 7.23 -5.59
C PHE A 51 -7.70 8.17 -6.72
N ARG A 52 -7.32 9.45 -6.63
CA ARG A 52 -7.68 10.46 -7.62
C ARG A 52 -6.44 11.06 -8.24
N GLU A 53 -6.44 11.15 -9.53
CA GLU A 53 -5.27 11.61 -10.29
C GLU A 53 -5.13 13.14 -10.18
N SER A 54 -6.23 13.91 -10.28
CA SER A 54 -6.21 15.37 -10.41
C SER A 54 -6.88 16.15 -9.28
N ASP A 55 -7.46 15.48 -8.28
CA ASP A 55 -8.08 16.11 -7.11
C ASP A 55 -7.05 16.41 -6.02
N PHE A 56 -7.19 17.53 -5.31
CA PHE A 56 -6.41 17.80 -4.11
C PHE A 56 -6.61 16.73 -3.03
N ASP A 57 -7.81 16.15 -2.92
CA ASP A 57 -8.08 15.01 -2.05
C ASP A 57 -7.68 13.67 -2.71
N ALA A 58 -6.44 13.59 -3.16
CA ALA A 58 -5.94 12.53 -4.00
C ALA A 58 -5.68 11.20 -3.29
N PHE A 59 -5.39 11.22 -1.98
CA PHE A 59 -4.94 10.05 -1.24
C PHE A 59 -5.95 9.62 -0.17
N GLU A 60 -6.10 8.30 0.00
CA GLU A 60 -6.93 7.70 1.04
C GLU A 60 -6.25 6.48 1.66
N CYS A 61 -6.65 6.12 2.88
CA CYS A 61 -6.29 4.84 3.49
C CYS A 61 -7.21 3.73 2.96
N VAL A 62 -6.62 2.61 2.59
CA VAL A 62 -7.36 1.42 2.17
C VAL A 62 -7.75 0.61 3.40
N GLY A 63 -9.06 0.35 3.54
CA GLY A 63 -9.62 -0.52 4.57
C GLY A 63 -9.56 0.00 6.00
N MET A 64 -9.25 1.29 6.21
CA MET A 64 -9.23 1.93 7.53
C MET A 64 -9.39 3.45 7.43
N PRO A 65 -9.86 4.12 8.48
CA PRO A 65 -9.92 5.57 8.51
C PRO A 65 -8.52 6.22 8.55
N PRO A 66 -8.41 7.50 8.22
CA PRO A 66 -7.21 8.30 8.49
C PRO A 66 -6.84 8.25 9.98
N LEU A 67 -5.54 8.34 10.28
CA LEU A 67 -5.04 8.44 11.66
C LEU A 67 -5.37 9.79 12.31
N GLY A 68 -5.71 10.78 11.52
CA GLY A 68 -6.11 12.08 12.00
C GLY A 68 -6.37 13.09 10.89
N LYS A 69 -6.77 14.27 11.32
CA LYS A 69 -7.01 15.45 10.47
C LYS A 69 -6.27 16.65 11.01
N ILE A 70 -5.89 17.54 10.12
CA ILE A 70 -5.20 18.79 10.42
C ILE A 70 -6.12 19.93 10.02
N GLU A 71 -6.58 20.62 11.05
CA GLU A 71 -7.33 21.88 10.95
C GLU A 71 -6.45 22.99 11.60
N LYS A 72 -7.01 23.81 12.48
CA LYS A 72 -6.23 24.65 13.35
C LYS A 72 -5.26 23.82 14.20
N ASP A 73 -5.78 22.74 14.77
CA ASP A 73 -5.04 21.79 15.59
C ASP A 73 -4.97 20.41 14.90
N ILE A 74 -4.00 19.59 15.32
CA ILE A 74 -3.88 18.19 14.90
C ILE A 74 -4.82 17.34 15.76
N LYS A 75 -5.81 16.72 15.14
CA LYS A 75 -6.77 15.83 15.79
C LYS A 75 -6.51 14.39 15.38
N LEU A 76 -5.99 13.57 16.28
CA LEU A 76 -5.75 12.15 16.07
C LEU A 76 -6.98 11.31 16.43
N THR A 77 -7.21 10.20 15.72
CA THR A 77 -8.34 9.28 15.96
C THR A 77 -8.11 8.33 17.13
N GLY A 78 -6.87 8.19 17.61
CA GLY A 78 -6.50 7.22 18.64
C GLY A 78 -5.97 5.89 18.12
N GLU A 79 -6.08 5.63 16.82
CA GLU A 79 -5.67 4.37 16.17
C GLU A 79 -4.15 4.30 15.84
N GLN A 80 -3.41 5.38 16.08
CA GLN A 80 -1.98 5.46 15.79
C GLN A 80 -1.16 4.64 16.80
N ILE A 81 -0.02 4.12 16.32
CA ILE A 81 1.02 3.60 17.21
C ILE A 81 1.70 4.79 17.88
N LYS A 82 1.64 4.83 19.22
CA LYS A 82 2.24 5.90 20.02
C LYS A 82 3.75 5.74 20.13
N ARG A 83 4.45 6.85 20.26
CA ARG A 83 5.88 6.86 20.52
C ARG A 83 6.20 6.15 21.85
N LYS A 84 7.27 5.39 21.85
CA LYS A 84 7.81 4.71 23.04
C LYS A 84 9.26 5.13 23.24
N ASN A 85 9.73 5.09 24.46
CA ASN A 85 11.15 5.36 24.77
C ASN A 85 12.03 4.17 24.32
N ARG A 86 12.14 4.01 22.99
CA ARG A 86 12.97 2.98 22.35
C ARG A 86 13.82 3.62 21.28
N LYS A 87 15.06 3.16 21.15
CA LYS A 87 15.90 3.55 20.00
C LYS A 87 15.28 3.00 18.71
N PRO A 88 15.21 3.79 17.64
CA PRO A 88 14.74 3.31 16.35
C PRO A 88 15.72 2.24 15.84
N LYS A 89 15.18 1.20 15.20
CA LYS A 89 15.95 0.17 14.51
C LYS A 89 15.62 0.22 13.03
N LEU A 90 16.64 0.40 12.21
CA LEU A 90 16.50 0.39 10.75
C LEU A 90 16.64 -1.06 10.24
N PHE A 91 15.67 -1.48 9.41
CA PHE A 91 15.74 -2.69 8.60
C PHE A 91 15.73 -2.22 7.14
N ASN A 92 16.89 -2.16 6.52
CA ASN A 92 17.09 -1.61 5.17
C ASN A 92 17.39 -2.68 4.09
N SER A 93 17.34 -3.95 4.47
CA SER A 93 17.49 -5.06 3.55
C SER A 93 16.10 -5.55 3.12
N LEU A 94 15.73 -5.26 1.89
CA LEU A 94 14.47 -5.69 1.28
C LEU A 94 14.79 -6.49 0.02
N GLU A 95 14.04 -7.58 -0.19
CA GLU A 95 14.07 -8.28 -1.45
C GLU A 95 13.35 -7.45 -2.51
N THR A 96 14.01 -7.18 -3.62
CA THR A 96 13.47 -6.36 -4.71
C THR A 96 13.00 -7.17 -5.91
N ASP A 97 13.42 -8.44 -6.01
CA ASP A 97 12.99 -9.35 -7.06
C ASP A 97 11.64 -10.01 -6.71
N VAL A 98 10.65 -9.16 -6.49
CA VAL A 98 9.26 -9.51 -6.18
C VAL A 98 8.36 -9.05 -7.30
N SER A 99 7.59 -9.98 -7.86
CA SER A 99 6.66 -9.68 -8.95
C SER A 99 5.23 -9.51 -8.46
N LEU A 100 4.51 -8.54 -9.02
CA LEU A 100 3.09 -8.33 -8.82
C LEU A 100 2.31 -8.80 -10.06
N ILE A 101 1.35 -9.69 -9.86
CA ILE A 101 0.47 -10.21 -10.90
C ILE A 101 -0.98 -9.87 -10.59
N LYS A 102 -1.65 -9.23 -11.53
CA LYS A 102 -3.10 -9.04 -11.49
C LYS A 102 -3.80 -10.13 -12.30
N VAL A 103 -4.59 -10.95 -11.62
CA VAL A 103 -5.35 -12.04 -12.25
C VAL A 103 -6.56 -11.46 -12.99
N HIS A 104 -6.75 -11.87 -14.24
CA HIS A 104 -7.90 -11.48 -15.08
C HIS A 104 -8.48 -12.68 -15.81
N PRO A 105 -9.75 -12.63 -16.27
CA PRO A 105 -10.30 -13.67 -17.12
C PRO A 105 -9.45 -13.81 -18.39
N GLY A 106 -8.98 -15.01 -18.69
CA GLY A 106 -8.06 -15.22 -19.79
C GLY A 106 -6.58 -15.17 -19.42
N PHE A 107 -6.23 -15.01 -18.15
CA PHE A 107 -4.85 -15.14 -17.69
C PHE A 107 -4.32 -16.56 -17.94
N GLU A 108 -3.21 -16.68 -18.64
CA GLU A 108 -2.61 -17.98 -18.99
C GLU A 108 -1.56 -18.39 -17.96
N THR A 109 -1.68 -19.61 -17.43
CA THR A 109 -0.76 -20.18 -16.41
C THR A 109 0.69 -20.18 -16.87
N VAL A 110 0.93 -20.43 -18.15
CA VAL A 110 2.29 -20.47 -18.73
C VAL A 110 3.06 -19.14 -18.54
N ARG A 111 2.36 -18.01 -18.43
CA ARG A 111 3.00 -16.72 -18.16
C ARG A 111 3.55 -16.66 -16.75
N LEU A 112 2.78 -17.19 -15.78
CA LEU A 112 3.19 -17.26 -14.39
C LEU A 112 4.31 -18.29 -14.20
N GLU A 113 4.21 -19.43 -14.86
CA GLU A 113 5.25 -20.47 -14.85
C GLU A 113 6.59 -19.90 -15.34
N LYS A 114 6.60 -19.21 -16.49
CA LYS A 114 7.81 -18.56 -17.01
C LYS A 114 8.39 -17.51 -16.06
N LEU A 115 7.53 -16.76 -15.38
CA LEU A 115 7.96 -15.79 -14.38
C LEU A 115 8.61 -16.47 -13.17
N ILE A 116 8.02 -17.56 -12.69
CA ILE A 116 8.61 -18.38 -11.62
C ILE A 116 9.95 -18.99 -12.06
N ASP A 117 10.02 -19.47 -13.29
CA ASP A 117 11.24 -20.07 -13.86
C ASP A 117 12.35 -19.04 -14.08
N SER A 118 12.04 -17.76 -14.22
CA SER A 118 13.05 -16.70 -14.27
C SER A 118 13.78 -16.48 -12.94
N GLY A 119 13.31 -17.10 -11.85
CA GLY A 119 14.01 -17.11 -10.56
C GLY A 119 13.63 -16.00 -9.61
N ILE A 120 12.42 -15.40 -9.76
CA ILE A 120 11.88 -14.41 -8.83
C ILE A 120 11.96 -14.89 -7.38
N LYS A 121 12.09 -13.96 -6.46
CA LYS A 121 12.23 -14.23 -5.02
C LYS A 121 10.93 -14.08 -4.23
N GLY A 122 9.89 -13.58 -4.86
CA GLY A 122 8.57 -13.44 -4.25
C GLY A 122 7.49 -13.13 -5.28
N LEU A 123 6.26 -13.49 -4.96
CA LEU A 123 5.10 -13.28 -5.82
C LEU A 123 3.95 -12.67 -5.02
N VAL A 124 3.42 -11.56 -5.50
CA VAL A 124 2.16 -10.98 -5.03
C VAL A 124 1.11 -11.15 -6.11
N MET A 125 -0.02 -11.76 -5.77
CA MET A 125 -1.12 -11.98 -6.71
C MET A 125 -2.36 -11.20 -6.28
N GLU A 126 -2.83 -10.29 -7.11
CA GLU A 126 -4.14 -9.67 -6.97
C GLU A 126 -5.21 -10.60 -7.58
N GLY A 127 -5.85 -11.41 -6.75
CA GLY A 127 -6.99 -12.25 -7.12
C GLY A 127 -8.27 -11.46 -7.34
N TYR A 128 -9.35 -12.13 -7.68
CA TYR A 128 -10.69 -11.51 -7.83
C TYR A 128 -11.23 -10.98 -6.49
N GLY A 129 -12.53 -10.74 -6.40
CA GLY A 129 -13.20 -10.06 -5.30
C GLY A 129 -12.69 -10.38 -3.89
N SER A 130 -12.78 -11.62 -3.42
CA SER A 130 -12.27 -12.06 -2.10
C SER A 130 -10.85 -12.66 -2.15
N GLY A 131 -10.11 -12.43 -3.22
CA GLY A 131 -8.79 -13.03 -3.43
C GLY A 131 -8.82 -14.36 -4.20
N ASN A 132 -9.95 -14.73 -4.79
CA ASN A 132 -10.09 -15.95 -5.56
C ASN A 132 -9.18 -15.96 -6.81
N ILE A 133 -8.68 -17.11 -7.15
CA ILE A 133 -7.92 -17.37 -8.38
C ILE A 133 -8.56 -18.55 -9.14
N PRO A 134 -8.37 -18.66 -10.46
CA PRO A 134 -8.88 -19.79 -11.24
C PRO A 134 -8.36 -21.15 -10.75
N THR A 135 -9.27 -22.11 -10.59
CA THR A 135 -8.98 -23.45 -10.05
C THR A 135 -9.18 -24.59 -11.05
N GLU A 136 -9.81 -24.33 -12.18
CA GLU A 136 -10.16 -25.34 -13.17
C GLU A 136 -9.27 -25.25 -14.44
N ARG A 137 -9.83 -24.78 -15.57
CA ARG A 137 -9.16 -24.79 -16.88
C ARG A 137 -7.80 -24.09 -16.90
N ARG A 138 -7.64 -22.98 -16.16
CA ARG A 138 -6.40 -22.23 -15.97
C ARG A 138 -6.03 -22.29 -14.51
N ASN A 139 -5.70 -23.48 -14.04
CA ASN A 139 -5.52 -23.77 -12.63
C ASN A 139 -4.26 -23.09 -12.07
N LEU A 140 -4.43 -21.88 -11.56
CA LEU A 140 -3.35 -21.14 -10.92
C LEU A 140 -2.93 -21.71 -9.56
N VAL A 141 -3.79 -22.51 -8.91
CA VAL A 141 -3.45 -23.15 -7.62
C VAL A 141 -2.25 -24.08 -7.79
N LYS A 142 -2.20 -24.86 -8.87
CA LYS A 142 -1.06 -25.75 -9.16
C LYS A 142 0.23 -24.96 -9.37
N VAL A 143 0.15 -23.82 -10.04
CA VAL A 143 1.31 -22.97 -10.29
C VAL A 143 1.79 -22.31 -9.00
N VAL A 144 0.86 -21.85 -8.16
CA VAL A 144 1.17 -21.32 -6.82
C VAL A 144 1.82 -22.41 -5.96
N GLN A 145 1.29 -23.63 -5.97
CA GLN A 145 1.89 -24.77 -5.26
C GLN A 145 3.33 -25.02 -5.73
N SER A 146 3.55 -25.07 -7.03
CA SER A 146 4.90 -25.23 -7.59
C SER A 146 5.86 -24.12 -7.17
N ALA A 147 5.38 -22.87 -7.07
CA ALA A 147 6.19 -21.74 -6.58
C ALA A 147 6.57 -21.93 -5.11
N THR A 148 5.60 -22.28 -4.25
CA THR A 148 5.83 -22.52 -2.83
C THR A 148 6.73 -23.71 -2.55
N ASP A 149 6.59 -24.80 -3.31
CA ASP A 149 7.46 -25.98 -3.23
C ASP A 149 8.93 -25.63 -3.59
N ARG A 150 9.14 -24.63 -4.42
CA ARG A 150 10.46 -24.08 -4.78
C ARG A 150 10.96 -23.03 -3.78
N GLY A 151 10.24 -22.79 -2.68
CA GLY A 151 10.60 -21.83 -1.64
C GLY A 151 10.32 -20.36 -1.99
N ILE A 152 9.52 -20.09 -3.03
CA ILE A 152 9.10 -18.73 -3.40
C ILE A 152 7.86 -18.36 -2.57
N PRO A 153 7.93 -17.37 -1.68
CA PRO A 153 6.76 -16.92 -0.94
C PRO A 153 5.72 -16.31 -1.89
N VAL A 154 4.46 -16.70 -1.70
CA VAL A 154 3.32 -16.18 -2.47
C VAL A 154 2.34 -15.51 -1.53
N VAL A 155 2.00 -14.26 -1.83
CA VAL A 155 0.98 -13.48 -1.13
C VAL A 155 -0.19 -13.26 -2.07
N ILE A 156 -1.39 -13.66 -1.65
CA ILE A 156 -2.62 -13.41 -2.41
C ILE A 156 -3.38 -12.27 -1.74
N THR A 157 -3.77 -11.30 -2.53
CA THR A 157 -4.59 -10.15 -2.12
C THR A 157 -5.75 -9.96 -3.08
N THR A 158 -6.64 -9.02 -2.79
CA THR A 158 -7.77 -8.70 -3.67
C THR A 158 -7.48 -7.52 -4.59
N GLN A 159 -8.10 -7.53 -5.77
CA GLN A 159 -8.13 -6.38 -6.68
C GLN A 159 -9.07 -5.27 -6.20
N CYS A 160 -9.96 -5.57 -5.27
CA CYS A 160 -10.90 -4.59 -4.75
C CYS A 160 -10.17 -3.58 -3.87
N ALA A 161 -10.38 -2.30 -4.13
CA ALA A 161 -9.80 -1.22 -3.32
C ALA A 161 -10.34 -1.23 -1.88
N LEU A 162 -11.60 -1.65 -1.72
CA LEU A 162 -12.26 -1.82 -0.43
C LEU A 162 -12.65 -3.28 -0.29
N GLY A 163 -12.02 -3.98 0.63
CA GLY A 163 -12.26 -5.39 0.85
C GLY A 163 -11.12 -6.06 1.63
N ALA A 164 -11.26 -7.35 1.84
CA ALA A 164 -10.26 -8.21 2.44
C ALA A 164 -10.17 -9.53 1.64
N SER A 165 -8.99 -10.13 1.65
CA SER A 165 -8.84 -11.51 1.20
C SER A 165 -9.24 -12.42 2.34
N TRP A 166 -10.19 -13.33 2.07
CA TRP A 166 -10.66 -14.30 3.05
C TRP A 166 -10.02 -15.66 2.75
N VAL A 167 -9.53 -16.31 3.79
CA VAL A 167 -9.15 -17.71 3.76
C VAL A 167 -10.33 -18.50 4.32
N TYR A 168 -10.90 -19.39 3.50
CA TYR A 168 -11.97 -20.31 3.89
C TYR A 168 -11.38 -21.71 4.07
#